data_9128b63e9b387e3415d19c7eadc22d76
#
_entry.id   9128b63e9b387e3415d19c7eadc22d76
#
_cell.length_a   1.000
_cell.length_b   1.000
_cell.length_c   1.000
_cell.angle_alpha   90.00
_cell.angle_beta   90.00
_cell.angle_gamma   90.00
#
_symmetry.space_group_name_H-M   'P 1'
#
loop_
_entity.id
_entity.type
_entity.pdbx_description
1 polymer ?
#
loop_
_entity_poly.entity_id
_entity_poly.type
_entity_poly.pdbx_seq_one_letter_code
_entity_poly.pdbx_strand_id
1 'polypeptide(L)' 'MPSKLIITHLNHDVAQKKSYISVTWSDDANRRLGLEVPHTTTLATAEAAAHEAMKVLIEELGQVEIELPDVV' A
#
# COMPACT_ATOMS: atom_id res chain seq x y z
N MET A 1 12.26 -18.69 -0.79
CA MET A 1 12.68 -17.33 -1.19
C MET A 1 11.63 -16.33 -0.77
N PRO A 2 12.00 -15.30 -0.05
CA PRO A 2 11.01 -14.27 0.29
C PRO A 2 10.54 -13.57 -0.98
N SER A 3 9.24 -13.35 -1.07
CA SER A 3 8.66 -12.59 -2.16
C SER A 3 9.07 -11.13 -2.07
N LYS A 4 9.18 -10.49 -3.21
CA LYS A 4 9.39 -9.04 -3.28
C LYS A 4 8.08 -8.35 -3.57
N LEU A 5 7.96 -7.12 -3.11
CA LEU A 5 6.86 -6.25 -3.48
C LEU A 5 7.37 -5.29 -4.55
N ILE A 6 6.68 -5.27 -5.67
CA ILE A 6 7.05 -4.44 -6.81
C ILE A 6 6.06 -3.29 -6.93
N ILE A 7 6.59 -2.07 -6.93
CA ILE A 7 5.75 -0.88 -7.13
C ILE A 7 5.32 -0.85 -8.59
N THR A 8 4.01 -0.87 -8.82
CA THR A 8 3.46 -0.85 -10.19
C THR A 8 2.86 0.50 -10.55
N HIS A 9 2.35 1.23 -9.59
CA HIS A 9 1.68 2.50 -9.83
C HIS A 9 1.96 3.49 -8.72
N LEU A 10 2.05 4.75 -9.10
CA LEU A 10 2.05 5.88 -8.16
C LEU A 10 0.95 6.83 -8.65
N ASN A 11 -0.10 6.95 -7.87
CA ASN A 11 -1.25 7.77 -8.20
C ASN A 11 -1.37 8.96 -7.25
N HIS A 12 -1.67 10.11 -7.81
CA HIS A 12 -1.89 11.33 -7.03
C HIS A 12 -3.36 11.74 -7.13
N ASP A 13 -4.00 11.89 -5.98
CA ASP A 13 -5.34 12.44 -5.92
C ASP A 13 -5.23 13.92 -5.53
N VAL A 14 -5.34 14.79 -6.52
CA VAL A 14 -5.17 16.23 -6.34
C VAL A 14 -6.30 16.82 -5.49
N ALA A 15 -7.50 16.29 -5.64
CA ALA A 15 -8.67 16.80 -4.91
C ALA A 15 -8.56 16.52 -3.41
N GLN A 16 -8.06 15.34 -3.03
CA GLN A 16 -7.89 14.96 -1.64
C GLN A 16 -6.50 15.25 -1.10
N LYS A 17 -5.59 15.67 -1.96
CA LYS A 17 -4.18 15.92 -1.63
C LYS A 17 -3.52 14.70 -1.01
N LYS A 18 -3.75 13.54 -1.60
CA LYS A 18 -3.19 12.27 -1.16
C LYS A 18 -2.55 11.56 -2.34
N SER A 19 -1.62 10.69 -2.03
CA SER A 19 -1.02 9.84 -3.05
C SER A 19 -1.07 8.39 -2.60
N TYR A 20 -1.09 7.50 -3.56
CA TYR A 20 -1.21 6.06 -3.32
C TYR A 20 -0.19 5.32 -4.15
N ILE A 21 0.45 4.35 -3.53
CA ILE A 21 1.37 3.45 -4.22
C ILE A 21 0.69 2.09 -4.30
N SER A 22 0.62 1.53 -5.49
CA SER A 22 0.15 0.16 -5.69
C SER A 22 1.35 -0.76 -5.84
N VAL A 23 1.34 -1.86 -5.11
CA VAL A 23 2.39 -2.86 -5.19
C VAL A 23 1.77 -4.23 -5.47
N THR A 24 2.54 -5.09 -6.11
CA THR A 24 2.16 -6.49 -6.33
C THR A 24 3.27 -7.39 -5.82
N TRP A 25 2.90 -8.63 -5.47
CA TRP A 25 3.88 -9.64 -5.11
C TRP A 25 4.59 -10.15 -6.36
N SER A 26 5.89 -10.36 -6.25
CA SER A 26 6.70 -10.83 -7.39
C SER A 26 6.33 -12.23 -7.86
N ASP A 27 5.82 -13.05 -6.94
CA ASP A 27 5.43 -14.43 -7.23
C ASP A 27 3.94 -14.61 -7.47
N ASP A 28 3.15 -13.54 -7.33
CA ASP A 28 1.70 -13.61 -7.57
C ASP A 28 1.19 -12.23 -7.99
N ALA A 29 1.09 -12.05 -9.30
CA ALA A 29 0.64 -10.78 -9.87
C ALA A 29 -0.83 -10.46 -9.58
N ASN A 30 -1.60 -11.43 -9.10
CA ASN A 30 -2.99 -11.20 -8.74
C ASN A 30 -3.15 -10.62 -7.33
N ARG A 31 -2.11 -10.67 -6.52
CA ARG A 31 -2.11 -10.07 -5.18
C ARG A 31 -1.61 -8.64 -5.28
N ARG A 32 -2.44 -7.73 -4.81
CA ARG A 32 -2.14 -6.30 -4.84
C ARG A 32 -2.36 -5.68 -3.49
N LEU A 33 -1.59 -4.65 -3.21
CA LEU A 33 -1.73 -3.88 -1.98
C LEU A 33 -1.61 -2.40 -2.32
N GLY A 34 -2.54 -1.60 -1.79
CA GLY A 34 -2.49 -0.15 -1.91
C GLY A 34 -1.96 0.48 -0.64
N LEU A 35 -1.02 1.40 -0.77
CA LEU A 35 -0.43 2.12 0.35
C LEU A 35 -0.70 3.61 0.19
N GLU A 36 -1.20 4.25 1.26
CA GLU A 36 -1.37 5.69 1.29
C GLU A 36 -0.04 6.33 1.68
N VAL A 37 0.41 7.28 0.87
CA VAL A 37 1.68 7.98 1.07
C VAL A 37 1.47 9.48 1.01
N PRO A 38 2.43 10.30 1.49
CA PRO A 38 2.32 11.75 1.39
C PRO A 38 2.14 12.22 -0.05
N HIS A 39 1.34 13.27 -0.24
CA HIS A 39 1.07 13.84 -1.56
C HIS A 39 2.33 14.32 -2.29
N THR A 40 3.38 14.63 -1.53
CA THR A 40 4.67 15.05 -2.07
C THR A 40 5.55 13.90 -2.55
N THR A 41 5.09 12.65 -2.43
CA THR A 41 5.85 11.50 -2.86
C THR A 41 6.06 11.53 -4.37
N THR A 42 7.30 11.29 -4.79
CA THR A 42 7.69 11.21 -6.20
C THR A 42 8.23 9.81 -6.48
N LEU A 43 8.49 9.51 -7.76
CA LEU A 43 9.09 8.22 -8.11
C LEU A 43 10.46 8.03 -7.44
N ALA A 44 11.20 9.11 -7.22
CA ALA A 44 12.51 9.04 -6.56
C ALA A 44 12.39 8.69 -5.07
N THR A 45 11.28 9.05 -4.42
CA THR A 45 11.06 8.80 -3.00
C THR A 45 10.03 7.69 -2.74
N ALA A 46 9.49 7.10 -3.80
CA ALA A 46 8.40 6.12 -3.69
C ALA A 46 8.79 4.90 -2.84
N GLU A 47 10.00 4.40 -2.99
CA GLU A 47 10.45 3.24 -2.23
C GLU A 47 10.49 3.53 -0.72
N ALA A 48 11.07 4.65 -0.35
CA ALA A 48 11.13 5.04 1.06
C ALA A 48 9.74 5.31 1.63
N ALA A 49 8.88 6.00 0.87
CA ALA A 49 7.51 6.26 1.27
C ALA A 49 6.71 4.98 1.43
N ALA A 50 6.92 4.01 0.55
CA ALA A 50 6.26 2.71 0.63
C ALA A 50 6.68 1.95 1.90
N HIS A 51 7.96 1.99 2.27
CA HIS A 51 8.45 1.36 3.49
C HIS A 51 7.79 1.97 4.74
N GLU A 52 7.71 3.28 4.79
CA GLU A 52 7.08 3.97 5.92
C GLU A 52 5.58 3.67 6.00
N ALA A 53 4.89 3.70 4.87
CA ALA A 53 3.48 3.37 4.82
C ALA A 53 3.22 1.93 5.24
N MET A 54 4.11 1.02 4.87
CA MET A 54 3.99 -0.39 5.23
C MET A 54 4.17 -0.61 6.73
N LYS A 55 5.09 0.10 7.37
CA LYS A 55 5.26 0.03 8.83
C LYS A 55 3.98 0.44 9.55
N VAL A 56 3.37 1.54 9.13
CA VAL A 56 2.11 2.01 9.69
C VAL A 56 1.01 0.99 9.47
N LEU A 57 0.95 0.41 8.27
CA LEU A 57 -0.06 -0.59 7.95
C LEU A 57 0.09 -1.85 8.79
N ILE A 58 1.32 -2.30 9.03
CA ILE A 58 1.57 -3.47 9.86
C ILE A 58 1.09 -3.24 11.30
N GLU A 59 1.37 -2.07 11.86
CA GLU A 59 0.88 -1.71 13.18
C GLU A 59 -0.65 -1.68 13.22
N GLU A 60 -1.25 -1.07 12.22
CA GLU A 60 -2.70 -0.97 12.11
C GLU A 60 -3.34 -2.36 11.98
N LEU A 61 -2.79 -3.21 11.12
CA LEU A 61 -3.31 -4.56 10.93
C LEU A 61 -3.21 -5.42 12.19
N GLY A 62 -2.24 -5.15 13.05
CA GLY A 62 -2.11 -5.84 14.32
C GLY A 62 -3.19 -5.48 15.31
N GLN A 63 -3.94 -4.40 15.08
CA GLN A 63 -4.96 -3.90 15.99
C GLN A 63 -6.37 -4.00 15.43
N VAL A 64 -6.55 -4.30 14.16
CA VAL A 64 -7.89 -4.37 13.56
C VAL A 64 -8.53 -5.70 13.84
N GLU A 65 -9.84 -5.70 13.99
CA GLU A 65 -10.64 -6.91 14.05
C GLU A 65 -10.98 -7.36 12.63
N ILE A 66 -10.97 -8.66 12.43
CA ILE A 66 -11.45 -9.24 11.19
C ILE A 66 -12.88 -9.69 11.44
N GLU A 67 -13.79 -9.13 10.69
CA GLU A 67 -15.20 -9.39 10.87
C GLU A 67 -15.81 -9.93 9.59
N LEU A 68 -16.59 -10.98 9.74
CA LEU A 68 -17.36 -11.52 8.62
C LEU A 68 -18.70 -10.80 8.59
N PRO A 69 -19.00 -10.04 7.54
CA PRO A 69 -20.27 -9.35 7.49
C PRO A 69 -21.44 -10.34 7.45
N ASP A 70 -22.58 -9.93 8.00
CA ASP A 70 -23.78 -10.72 7.96
C ASP A 70 -24.21 -10.96 6.51
N VAL A 71 -24.10 -12.20 6.08
CA VAL A 71 -24.54 -12.61 4.75
C VAL A 71 -25.81 -13.41 4.93
N VAL A 72 -26.90 -12.79 4.66
CA VAL A 72 -28.19 -13.46 4.80
C VAL A 72 -28.77 -13.76 3.42
#